data_561e841899b07f5a91ca3164fcfa257b
#
_entry.id   561e841899b07f5a91ca3164fcfa257b
#
_cell.length_a   1.000
_cell.length_b   1.000
_cell.length_c   1.000
_cell.angle_alpha   90.00
_cell.angle_beta   90.00
_cell.angle_gamma   90.00
#
_symmetry.space_group_name_H-M   'P 1'
#
loop_
_entity.id
_entity.type
_entity.pdbx_description
1 polymer ?
#
loop_
_entity_poly.entity_id
_entity_poly.type
_entity_poly.pdbx_seq_one_letter_code
_entity_poly.pdbx_strand_id
1 'polypeptide(L)'
;MPAQAYAGKECVCQLRKGICDQSCVRDMLSTPLYIACLRLTGRECLVVGGGDVGLEKVEGLLACDGAVTLVSPDAVPELEAYAREGSIRWERREFADSDLDGKFLAIAATSMTDVNISVYEGAERRAMLCNVVDVPPLCNFILPAIVRTGPLAIAISTAGASPALAKRMKREIAETYGEPYARLAVALNDARGWAKATLPTYRDRKEFFEGIVNGDPDPVELIRAGREDDVRALIEAAKESHPAPAAS
;
A
#
# COMPACT_ATOMS: atom_id res chain seq x y z
N MET A 1 -5.63 9.77 -27.44
CA MET A 1 -4.46 9.08 -28.00
C MET A 1 -4.26 7.80 -27.25
N PRO A 2 -4.03 6.76 -27.98
CA PRO A 2 -4.83 5.55 -27.95
C PRO A 2 -4.10 4.36 -27.31
N ALA A 3 -4.90 3.44 -26.93
CA ALA A 3 -4.72 2.02 -26.57
C ALA A 3 -3.66 1.17 -27.34
N GLN A 4 -2.61 1.75 -27.85
CA GLN A 4 -1.62 1.00 -28.64
C GLN A 4 -0.42 0.44 -27.87
N ALA A 5 -0.24 0.78 -26.59
CA ALA A 5 0.91 0.30 -25.80
C ALA A 5 0.73 -1.11 -25.21
N TYR A 6 -0.46 -1.70 -25.28
CA TYR A 6 -0.75 -3.04 -24.73
C TYR A 6 -1.15 -4.08 -25.79
N ALA A 7 -0.97 -3.79 -27.06
CA ALA A 7 -1.33 -4.68 -28.17
C ALA A 7 -0.50 -5.99 -28.27
N GLY A 8 0.26 -6.35 -27.24
CA GLY A 8 1.10 -7.56 -27.24
C GLY A 8 0.91 -8.49 -26.04
N LYS A 9 0.02 -8.16 -25.08
CA LYS A 9 -0.23 -9.08 -23.93
C LYS A 9 -1.54 -9.81 -24.17
N GLU A 10 -1.43 -11.11 -24.39
CA GLU A 10 -2.54 -12.01 -24.67
C GLU A 10 -3.52 -12.12 -23.52
N CYS A 11 -4.83 -12.22 -23.82
CA CYS A 11 -5.88 -12.52 -22.85
C CYS A 11 -5.62 -13.87 -22.16
N VAL A 12 -6.11 -14.03 -20.90
CA VAL A 12 -6.04 -15.31 -20.17
C VAL A 12 -6.53 -16.49 -21.01
N CYS A 13 -7.54 -16.28 -21.84
CA CYS A 13 -8.09 -17.30 -22.74
C CYS A 13 -7.13 -17.60 -23.91
N GLN A 14 -6.37 -16.65 -24.39
CA GLN A 14 -5.31 -16.86 -25.39
C GLN A 14 -4.12 -17.58 -24.77
N LEU A 15 -3.80 -17.28 -23.53
CA LEU A 15 -2.74 -17.98 -22.76
C LEU A 15 -3.04 -19.50 -22.63
N ARG A 16 -4.32 -19.88 -22.58
CA ARG A 16 -4.75 -21.29 -22.53
C ARG A 16 -5.25 -21.88 -23.85
N LYS A 17 -5.09 -21.19 -24.98
CA LYS A 17 -5.63 -21.63 -26.29
C LYS A 17 -7.15 -21.93 -26.29
N GLY A 18 -7.92 -21.20 -25.46
CA GLY A 18 -9.38 -21.32 -25.37
C GLY A 18 -10.12 -20.23 -26.14
N ILE A 19 -11.40 -20.49 -26.46
CA ILE A 19 -12.26 -19.52 -27.14
C ILE A 19 -12.58 -18.40 -26.18
N CYS A 20 -12.06 -17.20 -26.43
CA CYS A 20 -12.34 -16.01 -25.63
C CYS A 20 -13.58 -15.29 -26.15
N ASP A 21 -14.62 -15.17 -25.33
CA ASP A 21 -15.62 -14.14 -25.50
C ASP A 21 -14.97 -12.77 -25.19
N GLN A 22 -15.10 -11.79 -26.08
CA GLN A 22 -14.52 -10.43 -25.95
C GLN A 22 -14.92 -9.70 -24.65
N SER A 23 -15.88 -10.22 -23.89
CA SER A 23 -16.27 -9.73 -22.57
C SER A 23 -15.25 -10.05 -21.44
N CYS A 24 -14.29 -10.96 -21.67
CA CYS A 24 -13.34 -11.43 -20.67
C CYS A 24 -12.21 -10.43 -20.35
N VAL A 25 -11.93 -9.49 -21.22
CA VAL A 25 -10.90 -8.47 -21.02
C VAL A 25 -11.57 -7.14 -20.70
N ARG A 26 -12.06 -6.99 -19.49
CA ARG A 26 -12.24 -5.64 -18.98
C ARG A 26 -10.83 -5.06 -18.78
N ASP A 27 -10.48 -4.16 -19.69
CA ASP A 27 -9.24 -3.40 -19.59
C ASP A 27 -9.23 -2.69 -18.24
N MET A 28 -8.32 -3.09 -17.35
CA MET A 28 -8.17 -2.47 -16.04
C MET A 28 -7.94 -0.96 -16.16
N LEU A 29 -7.43 -0.49 -17.30
CA LEU A 29 -7.21 0.91 -17.62
C LEU A 29 -8.50 1.67 -17.98
N SER A 30 -9.55 0.96 -18.35
CA SER A 30 -10.85 1.54 -18.71
C SER A 30 -11.81 1.73 -17.53
N THR A 31 -11.47 1.18 -16.36
CA THR A 31 -12.32 1.24 -15.17
C THR A 31 -11.64 2.04 -14.07
N PRO A 32 -12.32 3.02 -13.44
CA PRO A 32 -11.77 3.73 -12.28
C PRO A 32 -11.44 2.75 -11.16
N LEU A 33 -10.21 2.85 -10.61
CA LEU A 33 -9.77 2.02 -9.50
C LEU A 33 -10.16 2.66 -8.17
N TYR A 34 -10.69 1.85 -7.25
CA TYR A 34 -10.93 2.27 -5.87
C TYR A 34 -9.62 2.23 -5.06
N ILE A 35 -9.17 3.40 -4.59
CA ILE A 35 -7.94 3.51 -3.79
C ILE A 35 -8.30 3.28 -2.32
N ALA A 36 -7.70 2.27 -1.73
CA ALA A 36 -7.90 1.92 -0.32
C ALA A 36 -6.57 1.60 0.37
N CYS A 37 -6.51 1.87 1.67
CA CYS A 37 -5.42 1.42 2.53
C CYS A 37 -5.84 0.14 3.23
N LEU A 38 -5.11 -0.95 2.99
CA LEU A 38 -5.37 -2.25 3.62
C LEU A 38 -4.60 -2.37 4.94
N ARG A 39 -5.28 -2.83 5.97
CA ARG A 39 -4.63 -3.23 7.22
C ARG A 39 -4.24 -4.69 7.12
N LEU A 40 -2.94 -4.96 7.09
CA LEU A 40 -2.40 -6.32 6.94
C LEU A 40 -1.94 -6.94 8.26
N THR A 41 -1.94 -6.21 9.37
CA THR A 41 -1.52 -6.72 10.68
C THR A 41 -2.19 -8.06 11.00
N GLY A 42 -1.39 -9.13 11.08
CA GLY A 42 -1.86 -10.50 11.33
C GLY A 42 -2.68 -11.14 10.21
N ARG A 43 -2.72 -10.53 9.02
CA ARG A 43 -3.37 -11.15 7.84
C ARG A 43 -2.40 -12.04 7.10
N GLU A 44 -2.86 -13.26 6.81
CA GLU A 44 -2.09 -14.23 6.04
C GLU A 44 -1.95 -13.79 4.57
N CYS A 45 -0.72 -13.58 4.13
CA CYS A 45 -0.37 -13.15 2.79
C CYS A 45 0.48 -14.22 2.11
N LEU A 46 0.17 -14.54 0.87
CA LEU A 46 0.93 -15.50 0.06
C LEU A 46 1.77 -14.75 -0.99
N VAL A 47 3.04 -15.11 -1.10
CA VAL A 47 3.89 -14.73 -2.24
C VAL A 47 4.36 -16.00 -2.92
N VAL A 48 4.16 -16.12 -4.22
CA VAL A 48 4.61 -17.24 -5.05
C VAL A 48 5.73 -16.74 -5.96
N GLY A 49 6.94 -17.26 -5.74
CA GLY A 49 8.16 -16.86 -6.46
C GLY A 49 9.20 -16.19 -5.55
N GLY A 50 10.40 -16.75 -5.53
CA GLY A 50 11.51 -16.40 -4.61
C GLY A 50 12.62 -15.54 -5.24
N GLY A 51 12.39 -14.89 -6.38
CA GLY A 51 13.35 -13.99 -7.02
C GLY A 51 13.30 -12.56 -6.45
N ASP A 52 14.07 -11.63 -7.06
CA ASP A 52 14.15 -10.21 -6.63
C ASP A 52 12.78 -9.53 -6.60
N VAL A 53 11.89 -9.85 -7.53
CA VAL A 53 10.52 -9.32 -7.55
C VAL A 53 9.71 -9.86 -6.37
N GLY A 54 9.88 -11.14 -6.05
CA GLY A 54 9.28 -11.75 -4.86
C GLY A 54 9.76 -11.10 -3.57
N LEU A 55 11.07 -10.82 -3.46
CA LEU A 55 11.67 -10.09 -2.35
C LEU A 55 11.02 -8.72 -2.15
N GLU A 56 10.92 -7.90 -3.21
CA GLU A 56 10.26 -6.59 -3.13
C GLU A 56 8.82 -6.68 -2.58
N LYS A 57 8.08 -7.74 -2.97
CA LYS A 57 6.69 -7.91 -2.51
C LYS A 57 6.64 -8.39 -1.07
N VAL A 58 7.51 -9.29 -0.67
CA VAL A 58 7.65 -9.73 0.73
C VAL A 58 7.97 -8.55 1.63
N GLU A 59 8.97 -7.73 1.29
CA GLU A 59 9.34 -6.53 2.08
C GLU A 59 8.18 -5.55 2.21
N GLY A 60 7.44 -5.32 1.11
CA GLY A 60 6.26 -4.46 1.12
C GLY A 60 5.14 -4.95 2.05
N LEU A 61 4.95 -6.26 2.15
CA LEU A 61 3.97 -6.89 3.04
C LEU A 61 4.45 -6.87 4.50
N LEU A 62 5.71 -7.17 4.75
CA LEU A 62 6.33 -7.11 6.09
C LEU A 62 6.30 -5.68 6.65
N ALA A 63 6.54 -4.67 5.83
CA ALA A 63 6.42 -3.26 6.22
C ALA A 63 5.00 -2.84 6.63
N CYS A 64 4.01 -3.70 6.40
CA CYS A 64 2.62 -3.51 6.80
C CYS A 64 2.15 -4.55 7.84
N ASP A 65 3.09 -5.21 8.54
CA ASP A 65 2.84 -6.27 9.54
C ASP A 65 2.03 -7.46 9.00
N GLY A 66 2.14 -7.77 7.71
CA GLY A 66 1.53 -8.96 7.10
C GLY A 66 2.23 -10.24 7.53
N ALA A 67 1.48 -11.30 7.81
CA ALA A 67 2.02 -12.64 8.04
C ALA A 67 2.30 -13.29 6.67
N VAL A 68 3.56 -13.32 6.26
CA VAL A 68 3.95 -13.72 4.90
C VAL A 68 4.33 -15.18 4.83
N THR A 69 3.69 -15.91 3.91
CA THR A 69 4.13 -17.23 3.44
C THR A 69 4.71 -17.08 2.04
N LEU A 70 5.97 -17.48 1.86
CA LEU A 70 6.61 -17.60 0.55
C LEU A 70 6.49 -19.04 0.08
N VAL A 71 6.08 -19.25 -1.17
CA VAL A 71 6.12 -20.57 -1.84
C VAL A 71 7.01 -20.46 -3.07
N SER A 72 8.15 -21.14 -3.04
CA SER A 72 9.08 -21.19 -4.15
C SER A 72 10.08 -22.33 -3.95
N PRO A 73 10.49 -23.09 -4.99
CA PRO A 73 11.56 -24.09 -4.88
C PRO A 73 12.89 -23.49 -4.44
N ASP A 74 13.21 -22.30 -4.94
CA ASP A 74 14.43 -21.56 -4.64
C ASP A 74 14.09 -20.13 -4.25
N ALA A 75 14.98 -19.47 -3.50
CA ALA A 75 14.82 -18.09 -3.06
C ALA A 75 16.16 -17.36 -3.09
N VAL A 76 16.10 -16.02 -3.27
CA VAL A 76 17.29 -15.17 -3.13
C VAL A 76 17.78 -15.17 -1.67
N PRO A 77 19.08 -14.90 -1.42
CA PRO A 77 19.67 -15.01 -0.08
C PRO A 77 18.94 -14.20 1.01
N GLU A 78 18.39 -13.06 0.65
CA GLU A 78 17.65 -12.18 1.56
C GLU A 78 16.34 -12.83 2.04
N LEU A 79 15.61 -13.50 1.15
CA LEU A 79 14.41 -14.25 1.51
C LEU A 79 14.73 -15.47 2.37
N GLU A 80 15.87 -16.15 2.10
CA GLU A 80 16.38 -17.21 2.97
C GLU A 80 16.72 -16.69 4.38
N ALA A 81 17.27 -15.47 4.48
CA ALA A 81 17.55 -14.83 5.75
C ALA A 81 16.25 -14.53 6.51
N TYR A 82 15.26 -13.91 5.90
CA TYR A 82 13.96 -13.67 6.52
C TYR A 82 13.27 -14.94 7.00
N ALA A 83 13.38 -16.03 6.23
CA ALA A 83 12.83 -17.32 6.65
C ALA A 83 13.57 -17.90 7.87
N ARG A 84 14.91 -17.79 7.89
CA ARG A 84 15.76 -18.26 9.01
C ARG A 84 15.52 -17.49 10.29
N GLU A 85 15.24 -16.19 10.18
CA GLU A 85 14.92 -15.29 11.29
C GLU A 85 13.46 -15.45 11.77
N GLY A 86 12.65 -16.19 11.03
CA GLY A 86 11.23 -16.38 11.35
C GLY A 86 10.34 -15.20 10.96
N SER A 87 10.83 -14.24 10.18
CA SER A 87 10.07 -13.10 9.67
C SER A 87 9.06 -13.52 8.62
N ILE A 88 9.33 -14.57 7.87
CA ILE A 88 8.42 -15.20 6.91
C ILE A 88 8.40 -16.71 7.09
N ARG A 89 7.32 -17.34 6.63
CA ARG A 89 7.28 -18.80 6.46
C ARG A 89 7.63 -19.13 5.01
N TRP A 90 8.67 -19.92 4.78
CA TRP A 90 9.05 -20.37 3.45
C TRP A 90 8.76 -21.86 3.25
N GLU A 91 7.93 -22.15 2.26
CA GLU A 91 7.62 -23.47 1.75
C GLU A 91 8.52 -23.74 0.52
N ARG A 92 9.60 -24.50 0.71
CA ARG A 92 10.59 -24.79 -0.33
C ARG A 92 10.08 -25.86 -1.29
N ARG A 93 9.11 -25.52 -2.11
CA ARG A 93 8.45 -26.39 -3.10
C ARG A 93 7.70 -25.58 -4.14
N GLU A 94 7.20 -26.26 -5.14
CA GLU A 94 6.28 -25.68 -6.11
C GLU A 94 4.94 -25.31 -5.46
N PHE A 95 4.24 -24.36 -6.09
CA PHE A 95 2.92 -23.91 -5.69
C PHE A 95 1.87 -25.02 -5.84
N ALA A 96 0.99 -25.12 -4.88
CA ALA A 96 -0.22 -25.93 -4.90
C ALA A 96 -1.46 -25.07 -4.62
N ASP A 97 -2.62 -25.41 -5.21
CA ASP A 97 -3.86 -24.63 -5.04
C ASP A 97 -4.27 -24.47 -3.55
N SER A 98 -3.93 -25.46 -2.72
CA SER A 98 -4.17 -25.41 -1.27
C SER A 98 -3.36 -24.35 -0.53
N ASP A 99 -2.31 -23.77 -1.14
CA ASP A 99 -1.53 -22.69 -0.53
C ASP A 99 -2.33 -21.39 -0.39
N LEU A 100 -3.41 -21.26 -1.14
CA LEU A 100 -4.35 -20.15 -1.08
C LEU A 100 -5.33 -20.27 0.10
N ASP A 101 -5.45 -21.44 0.72
CA ASP A 101 -6.44 -21.64 1.77
C ASP A 101 -6.13 -20.78 3.00
N GLY A 102 -7.13 -20.02 3.45
CA GLY A 102 -7.00 -19.11 4.60
C GLY A 102 -6.18 -17.85 4.35
N LYS A 103 -5.71 -17.61 3.14
CA LYS A 103 -4.97 -16.39 2.81
C LYS A 103 -5.91 -15.21 2.54
N PHE A 104 -5.48 -14.02 2.95
CA PHE A 104 -6.19 -12.77 2.70
C PHE A 104 -5.89 -12.21 1.31
N LEU A 105 -4.62 -12.32 0.89
CA LEU A 105 -4.17 -11.92 -0.45
C LEU A 105 -3.07 -12.84 -0.97
N ALA A 106 -2.94 -12.90 -2.30
CA ALA A 106 -1.88 -13.61 -2.98
C ALA A 106 -1.17 -12.69 -3.99
N ILE A 107 0.15 -12.81 -4.07
CA ILE A 107 0.98 -12.15 -5.09
C ILE A 107 1.76 -13.23 -5.83
N ALA A 108 1.56 -13.33 -7.15
CA ALA A 108 2.35 -14.19 -8.02
C ALA A 108 3.47 -13.37 -8.67
N ALA A 109 4.71 -13.72 -8.35
CA ALA A 109 5.94 -13.07 -8.79
C ALA A 109 6.88 -14.08 -9.46
N THR A 110 6.34 -14.99 -10.27
CA THR A 110 7.12 -16.02 -10.98
C THR A 110 7.23 -15.70 -12.48
N SER A 111 8.23 -16.27 -13.14
CA SER A 111 8.34 -16.27 -14.59
C SER A 111 7.48 -17.35 -15.29
N MET A 112 6.86 -18.24 -14.49
CA MET A 112 6.08 -19.38 -14.99
C MET A 112 4.61 -18.97 -15.19
N THR A 113 4.22 -18.74 -16.44
CA THR A 113 2.88 -18.29 -16.82
C THR A 113 1.78 -19.20 -16.28
N ASP A 114 1.94 -20.53 -16.38
CA ASP A 114 0.94 -21.49 -15.93
C ASP A 114 0.72 -21.45 -14.41
N VAL A 115 1.79 -21.22 -13.63
CA VAL A 115 1.71 -21.03 -12.18
C VAL A 115 0.96 -19.72 -11.87
N ASN A 116 1.31 -18.63 -12.55
CA ASN A 116 0.65 -17.34 -12.37
C ASN A 116 -0.86 -17.40 -12.66
N ILE A 117 -1.27 -18.10 -13.73
CA ILE A 117 -2.67 -18.34 -14.05
C ILE A 117 -3.33 -19.18 -12.97
N SER A 118 -2.68 -20.24 -12.50
CA SER A 118 -3.23 -21.11 -11.45
C SER A 118 -3.45 -20.37 -10.13
N VAL A 119 -2.51 -19.48 -9.74
CA VAL A 119 -2.67 -18.61 -8.56
C VAL A 119 -3.87 -17.68 -8.73
N TYR A 120 -3.99 -17.02 -9.88
CA TYR A 120 -5.09 -16.11 -10.15
C TYR A 120 -6.45 -16.80 -10.12
N GLU A 121 -6.61 -17.91 -10.87
CA GLU A 121 -7.84 -18.66 -10.92
C GLU A 121 -8.25 -19.22 -9.55
N GLY A 122 -7.26 -19.69 -8.79
CA GLY A 122 -7.46 -20.15 -7.41
C GLY A 122 -7.93 -19.05 -6.47
N ALA A 123 -7.35 -17.86 -6.61
CA ALA A 123 -7.72 -16.68 -5.84
C ALA A 123 -9.13 -16.18 -6.21
N GLU A 124 -9.46 -16.12 -7.50
CA GLU A 124 -10.80 -15.73 -7.97
C GLU A 124 -11.88 -16.67 -7.43
N ARG A 125 -11.66 -17.99 -7.46
CA ARG A 125 -12.61 -18.96 -6.86
C ARG A 125 -12.87 -18.72 -5.37
N ARG A 126 -11.91 -18.12 -4.66
CA ARG A 126 -11.99 -17.82 -3.21
C ARG A 126 -12.40 -16.39 -2.91
N ALA A 127 -12.70 -15.57 -3.92
CA ALA A 127 -12.95 -14.13 -3.79
C ALA A 127 -11.82 -13.40 -3.03
N MET A 128 -10.58 -13.80 -3.29
CA MET A 128 -9.36 -13.34 -2.65
C MET A 128 -8.70 -12.22 -3.48
N LEU A 129 -8.02 -11.29 -2.81
CA LEU A 129 -7.19 -10.31 -3.49
C LEU A 129 -6.00 -11.00 -4.17
N CYS A 130 -5.82 -10.77 -5.46
CA CYS A 130 -4.75 -11.34 -6.26
C CYS A 130 -4.06 -10.30 -7.14
N ASN A 131 -2.73 -10.32 -7.12
CA ASN A 131 -1.89 -9.54 -8.02
C ASN A 131 -0.87 -10.46 -8.70
N VAL A 132 -0.90 -10.52 -10.01
CA VAL A 132 0.13 -11.17 -10.80
C VAL A 132 1.03 -10.08 -11.36
N VAL A 133 2.30 -10.10 -10.98
CA VAL A 133 3.24 -9.04 -11.34
C VAL A 133 3.39 -8.97 -12.85
N ASP A 134 3.34 -7.75 -13.39
CA ASP A 134 3.44 -7.44 -14.83
C ASP A 134 2.36 -8.06 -15.73
N VAL A 135 1.28 -8.62 -15.17
CA VAL A 135 0.17 -9.20 -15.91
C VAL A 135 -1.17 -8.60 -15.46
N PRO A 136 -1.49 -7.35 -15.84
CA PRO A 136 -2.71 -6.66 -15.39
C PRO A 136 -4.02 -7.45 -15.56
N PRO A 137 -4.24 -8.23 -16.64
CA PRO A 137 -5.45 -9.04 -16.76
C PRO A 137 -5.62 -10.13 -15.68
N LEU A 138 -4.53 -10.50 -14.99
CA LEU A 138 -4.53 -11.46 -13.90
C LEU A 138 -4.44 -10.78 -12.52
N CYS A 139 -5.02 -9.59 -12.41
CA CYS A 139 -5.03 -8.83 -11.17
C CYS A 139 -6.45 -8.35 -10.86
N ASN A 140 -6.91 -8.49 -9.62
CA ASN A 140 -8.11 -7.83 -9.13
C ASN A 140 -7.77 -6.64 -8.20
N PHE A 141 -6.49 -6.44 -7.86
CA PHE A 141 -5.96 -5.21 -7.28
C PHE A 141 -4.56 -4.92 -7.85
N ILE A 142 -4.15 -3.67 -7.81
CA ILE A 142 -2.81 -3.23 -8.21
C ILE A 142 -2.11 -2.53 -7.06
N LEU A 143 -0.77 -2.58 -7.08
CA LEU A 143 0.07 -1.86 -6.14
C LEU A 143 0.49 -0.53 -6.79
N PRO A 144 0.05 0.62 -6.27
CA PRO A 144 0.46 1.93 -6.77
C PRO A 144 1.92 2.22 -6.39
N ALA A 145 2.53 3.22 -7.01
CA ALA A 145 3.77 3.77 -6.49
C ALA A 145 3.47 4.49 -5.16
N ILE A 146 4.28 4.23 -4.13
CA ILE A 146 4.04 4.76 -2.77
C ILE A 146 5.22 5.60 -2.32
N VAL A 147 4.94 6.82 -1.86
CA VAL A 147 5.83 7.59 -0.99
C VAL A 147 5.45 7.26 0.45
N ARG A 148 6.41 6.79 1.23
CA ARG A 148 6.20 6.48 2.66
C ARG A 148 7.28 7.16 3.50
N THR A 149 6.86 7.95 4.49
CA THR A 149 7.74 8.61 5.45
C THR A 149 7.05 8.62 6.80
N GLY A 150 7.53 7.82 7.75
CA GLY A 150 6.85 7.63 9.04
C GLY A 150 5.38 7.24 8.85
N PRO A 151 4.43 7.96 9.48
CA PRO A 151 3.00 7.66 9.38
C PRO A 151 2.37 8.15 8.06
N LEU A 152 3.09 8.97 7.27
CA LEU A 152 2.60 9.49 6.01
C LEU A 152 2.76 8.46 4.89
N ALA A 153 1.69 8.21 4.16
CA ALA A 153 1.72 7.40 2.94
C ALA A 153 0.91 8.09 1.84
N ILE A 154 1.52 8.26 0.67
CA ILE A 154 0.87 8.85 -0.51
C ILE A 154 0.95 7.83 -1.64
N ALA A 155 -0.20 7.39 -2.12
CA ALA A 155 -0.33 6.44 -3.22
C ALA A 155 -0.49 7.19 -4.56
N ILE A 156 0.27 6.78 -5.57
CA ILE A 156 0.30 7.40 -6.89
C ILE A 156 -0.04 6.33 -7.91
N SER A 157 -1.19 6.46 -8.56
CA SER A 157 -1.62 5.58 -9.62
C SER A 157 -1.80 6.37 -10.91
N THR A 158 -1.25 5.84 -12.00
CA THR A 158 -1.51 6.33 -13.37
C THR A 158 -2.46 5.38 -14.10
N ALA A 159 -3.18 4.52 -13.37
CA ALA A 159 -4.01 3.43 -13.92
C ALA A 159 -3.27 2.58 -14.96
N GLY A 160 -1.95 2.38 -14.78
CA GLY A 160 -1.11 1.64 -15.73
C GLY A 160 -0.65 2.44 -16.95
N ALA A 161 -1.09 3.69 -17.12
CA ALA A 161 -0.76 4.49 -18.30
C ALA A 161 0.76 4.77 -18.42
N SER A 162 1.47 5.01 -17.30
CA SER A 162 2.91 5.28 -17.35
C SER A 162 3.62 5.00 -16.02
N PRO A 163 4.30 3.86 -15.88
CA PRO A 163 5.16 3.59 -14.73
C PRO A 163 6.28 4.64 -14.56
N ALA A 164 6.82 5.16 -15.65
CA ALA A 164 7.86 6.19 -15.62
C ALA A 164 7.34 7.51 -15.02
N LEU A 165 6.10 7.90 -15.38
CA LEU A 165 5.45 9.07 -14.79
C LEU A 165 5.20 8.87 -13.30
N ALA A 166 4.72 7.70 -12.88
CA ALA A 166 4.50 7.38 -11.48
C ALA A 166 5.82 7.44 -10.67
N LYS A 167 6.94 6.94 -11.22
CA LYS A 167 8.27 7.05 -10.60
C LYS A 167 8.74 8.49 -10.47
N ARG A 168 8.53 9.32 -11.50
CA ARG A 168 8.86 10.74 -11.46
C ARG A 168 8.04 11.45 -10.37
N MET A 169 6.72 11.28 -10.39
CA MET A 169 5.83 11.87 -9.38
C MET A 169 6.18 11.41 -7.96
N LYS A 170 6.54 10.13 -7.77
CA LYS A 170 6.99 9.62 -6.47
C LYS A 170 8.16 10.43 -5.92
N ARG A 171 9.17 10.73 -6.74
CA ARG A 171 10.33 11.52 -6.34
C ARG A 171 9.93 12.97 -5.99
N GLU A 172 9.22 13.65 -6.89
CA GLU A 172 8.77 15.03 -6.69
C GLU A 172 7.89 15.18 -5.45
N ILE A 173 6.99 14.23 -5.23
CA ILE A 173 6.11 14.22 -4.05
C ILE A 173 6.90 13.93 -2.77
N ALA A 174 7.87 13.01 -2.81
CA ALA A 174 8.72 12.72 -1.65
C ALA A 174 9.54 13.94 -1.22
N GLU A 175 10.07 14.70 -2.18
CA GLU A 175 10.81 15.94 -1.93
C GLU A 175 9.92 17.05 -1.34
N THR A 176 8.69 17.16 -1.83
CA THR A 176 7.77 18.24 -1.45
C THR A 176 7.00 17.93 -0.15
N TYR A 177 6.48 16.71 -0.03
CA TYR A 177 5.54 16.28 1.02
C TYR A 177 6.11 15.20 1.94
N GLY A 178 7.43 14.99 1.98
CA GLY A 178 8.08 13.94 2.75
C GLY A 178 8.18 14.26 4.25
N GLU A 179 9.42 14.37 4.72
CA GLU A 179 9.77 14.45 6.15
C GLU A 179 9.05 15.56 6.94
N PRO A 180 8.91 16.81 6.47
CA PRO A 180 8.24 17.85 7.26
C PRO A 180 6.78 17.52 7.57
N TYR A 181 6.05 17.01 6.59
CA TYR A 181 4.66 16.59 6.77
C TYR A 181 4.53 15.35 7.67
N ALA A 182 5.47 14.41 7.57
CA ALA A 182 5.49 13.24 8.43
C ALA A 182 5.71 13.62 9.90
N ARG A 183 6.61 14.55 10.19
CA ARG A 183 6.86 15.07 11.54
C ARG A 183 5.64 15.82 12.08
N LEU A 184 5.00 16.64 11.26
CA LEU A 184 3.75 17.29 11.66
C LEU A 184 2.66 16.26 11.97
N ALA A 185 2.52 15.20 11.15
CA ALA A 185 1.56 14.14 11.39
C ALA A 185 1.81 13.41 12.73
N VAL A 186 3.06 13.21 13.12
CA VAL A 186 3.42 12.65 14.43
C VAL A 186 2.98 13.60 15.55
N ALA A 187 3.34 14.88 15.48
CA ALA A 187 3.00 15.88 16.49
C ALA A 187 1.46 16.01 16.67
N LEU A 188 0.71 16.01 15.56
CA LEU A 188 -0.74 16.03 15.60
C LEU A 188 -1.34 14.74 16.18
N ASN A 189 -0.72 13.59 15.90
CA ASN A 189 -1.16 12.31 16.49
C ASN A 189 -0.99 12.29 18.01
N ASP A 190 0.08 12.86 18.54
CA ASP A 190 0.33 12.96 19.99
C ASP A 190 -0.75 13.81 20.66
N ALA A 191 -1.26 14.85 20.00
CA ALA A 191 -2.35 15.67 20.49
C ALA A 191 -3.74 14.97 20.44
N ARG A 192 -3.89 13.86 19.71
CA ARG A 192 -5.20 13.20 19.51
C ARG A 192 -5.80 12.63 20.79
N GLY A 193 -4.96 12.13 21.69
CA GLY A 193 -5.42 11.60 23.00
C GLY A 193 -6.10 12.69 23.81
N TRP A 194 -5.43 13.82 23.95
CA TRP A 194 -5.98 14.99 24.61
C TRP A 194 -7.26 15.50 23.94
N ALA A 195 -7.24 15.67 22.61
CA ALA A 195 -8.40 16.17 21.87
C ALA A 195 -9.64 15.27 22.02
N LYS A 196 -9.47 13.95 22.06
CA LYS A 196 -10.57 13.01 22.32
C LYS A 196 -11.11 13.08 23.73
N ALA A 197 -10.25 13.33 24.71
CA ALA A 197 -10.65 13.42 26.12
C ALA A 197 -11.32 14.77 26.46
N THR A 198 -10.89 15.86 25.79
CA THR A 198 -11.26 17.23 26.17
C THR A 198 -12.34 17.82 25.26
N LEU A 199 -12.30 17.51 23.96
CA LEU A 199 -13.19 18.09 22.97
C LEU A 199 -14.35 17.13 22.65
N PRO A 200 -15.59 17.44 23.10
CA PRO A 200 -16.69 16.47 23.11
C PRO A 200 -17.22 16.15 21.72
N THR A 201 -17.24 17.12 20.80
CA THR A 201 -17.84 16.91 19.48
C THR A 201 -16.80 16.69 18.37
N TYR A 202 -17.24 16.09 17.27
CA TYR A 202 -16.41 15.99 16.06
C TYR A 202 -16.03 17.37 15.52
N ARG A 203 -16.95 18.34 15.61
CA ARG A 203 -16.75 19.72 15.16
C ARG A 203 -15.60 20.38 15.89
N ASP A 204 -15.60 20.32 17.24
CA ASP A 204 -14.57 20.95 18.07
C ASP A 204 -13.20 20.36 17.75
N ARG A 205 -13.11 19.02 17.60
CA ARG A 205 -11.86 18.35 17.23
C ARG A 205 -11.39 18.73 15.83
N LYS A 206 -12.32 18.90 14.88
CA LYS A 206 -12.00 19.35 13.52
C LYS A 206 -11.45 20.77 13.56
N GLU A 207 -12.14 21.70 14.22
CA GLU A 207 -11.72 23.10 14.34
C GLU A 207 -10.35 23.23 15.01
N PHE A 208 -10.10 22.45 16.06
CA PHE A 208 -8.79 22.37 16.72
C PHE A 208 -7.67 21.99 15.77
N PHE A 209 -7.81 20.86 15.05
CA PHE A 209 -6.75 20.40 14.15
C PHE A 209 -6.60 21.27 12.91
N GLU A 210 -7.70 21.77 12.34
CA GLU A 210 -7.66 22.69 11.19
C GLU A 210 -7.00 24.02 11.57
N GLY A 211 -7.24 24.53 12.78
CA GLY A 211 -6.58 25.73 13.29
C GLY A 211 -5.07 25.58 13.39
N ILE A 212 -4.56 24.40 13.79
CA ILE A 212 -3.13 24.13 13.84
C ILE A 212 -2.55 23.97 12.44
N VAL A 213 -3.18 23.16 11.59
CA VAL A 213 -2.65 22.81 10.27
C VAL A 213 -2.63 24.02 9.32
N ASN A 214 -3.61 24.91 9.44
CA ASN A 214 -3.75 26.11 8.61
C ASN A 214 -3.35 27.39 9.36
N GLY A 215 -2.62 27.25 10.47
CA GLY A 215 -2.22 28.37 11.33
C GLY A 215 -1.13 29.24 10.70
N ASP A 216 -0.98 30.44 11.27
CA ASP A 216 0.14 31.32 11.01
C ASP A 216 0.89 31.53 12.33
N PRO A 217 2.19 31.19 12.39
CA PRO A 217 3.06 30.67 11.30
C PRO A 217 2.68 29.25 10.83
N ASP A 218 2.96 28.95 9.54
CA ASP A 218 2.74 27.63 8.94
C ASP A 218 3.60 26.55 9.67
N PRO A 219 2.98 25.53 10.28
CA PRO A 219 3.71 24.52 11.02
C PRO A 219 4.66 23.68 10.15
N VAL A 220 4.37 23.50 8.86
CA VAL A 220 5.27 22.79 7.93
C VAL A 220 6.52 23.61 7.68
N GLU A 221 6.39 24.91 7.49
CA GLU A 221 7.55 25.82 7.31
C GLU A 221 8.39 25.93 8.59
N LEU A 222 7.77 25.89 9.77
CA LEU A 222 8.51 25.82 11.03
C LEU A 222 9.38 24.56 11.10
N ILE A 223 8.81 23.39 10.73
CA ILE A 223 9.57 22.13 10.70
C ILE A 223 10.72 22.19 9.68
N ARG A 224 10.47 22.75 8.48
CA ARG A 224 11.52 22.95 7.47
C ARG A 224 12.66 23.81 7.96
N ALA A 225 12.36 24.77 8.81
CA ALA A 225 13.35 25.66 9.45
C ALA A 225 14.01 25.03 10.69
N GLY A 226 13.71 23.79 11.06
CA GLY A 226 14.24 23.12 12.26
C GLY A 226 13.63 23.64 13.57
N ARG A 227 12.48 24.33 13.53
CA ARG A 227 11.80 24.98 14.66
C ARG A 227 10.67 24.10 15.19
N GLU A 228 10.96 22.86 15.50
CA GLU A 228 9.94 21.88 15.97
C GLU A 228 9.37 22.24 17.36
N ASP A 229 10.15 22.92 18.20
CA ASP A 229 9.66 23.39 19.49
C ASP A 229 8.56 24.44 19.35
N ASP A 230 8.62 25.26 18.31
CA ASP A 230 7.57 26.23 18.01
C ASP A 230 6.27 25.53 17.56
N VAL A 231 6.38 24.42 16.83
CA VAL A 231 5.19 23.61 16.49
C VAL A 231 4.55 23.01 17.75
N ARG A 232 5.36 22.53 18.69
CA ARG A 232 4.84 22.08 19.98
C ARG A 232 4.16 23.21 20.75
N ALA A 233 4.77 24.39 20.77
CA ALA A 233 4.17 25.57 21.40
C ALA A 233 2.84 25.98 20.75
N LEU A 234 2.72 25.92 19.41
CA LEU A 234 1.47 26.16 18.70
C LEU A 234 0.38 25.14 19.12
N ILE A 235 0.72 23.88 19.25
CA ILE A 235 -0.23 22.84 19.69
C ILE A 235 -0.67 23.11 21.13
N GLU A 236 0.23 23.45 22.02
CA GLU A 236 -0.12 23.77 23.42
C GLU A 236 -0.98 25.03 23.53
N ALA A 237 -0.66 26.10 22.79
CA ALA A 237 -1.49 27.30 22.73
C ALA A 237 -2.90 27.00 22.17
N ALA A 238 -2.99 26.11 21.19
CA ALA A 238 -4.29 25.67 20.68
C ALA A 238 -5.09 24.88 21.73
N LYS A 239 -4.43 24.07 22.57
CA LYS A 239 -5.09 23.37 23.71
C LYS A 239 -5.62 24.35 24.75
N GLU A 240 -4.84 25.37 25.08
CA GLU A 240 -5.23 26.41 26.06
C GLU A 240 -6.44 27.23 25.57
N SER A 241 -6.53 27.48 24.25
CA SER A 241 -7.65 28.21 23.65
C SER A 241 -8.95 27.40 23.56
N HIS A 242 -8.88 26.08 23.82
CA HIS A 242 -10.02 25.17 23.85
C HIS A 242 -10.17 24.53 25.24
N PRO A 243 -10.56 25.29 26.28
CA PRO A 243 -10.68 24.77 27.63
C PRO A 243 -11.72 23.64 27.68
N ALA A 244 -11.46 22.64 28.53
CA ALA A 244 -12.41 21.59 28.77
C ALA A 244 -13.76 22.17 29.19
N PRO A 245 -14.91 21.62 28.74
CA PRO A 245 -16.20 22.03 29.24
C PRO A 245 -16.22 21.86 30.75
N ALA A 246 -16.70 22.90 31.45
CA ALA A 246 -16.82 22.86 32.90
C ALA A 246 -17.63 21.61 33.30
N ALA A 247 -17.09 20.78 34.19
CA ALA A 247 -17.79 19.61 34.69
C ALA A 247 -19.09 20.09 35.36
N SER A 248 -20.22 19.75 34.75
CA SER A 248 -21.57 20.02 35.26
C SER A 248 -22.01 18.93 36.22
#